data_96b33f4647c81980ca9786608eec186c
#
_entry.id   96b33f4647c81980ca9786608eec186c
#
_cell.length_a   1.000
_cell.length_b   1.000
_cell.length_c   1.000
_cell.angle_alpha   90.00
_cell.angle_beta   90.00
_cell.angle_gamma   90.00
#
_symmetry.space_group_name_H-M   'P 1'
#
loop_
_entity.id
_entity.type
_entity.pdbx_description
1 polymer ?
#
loop_
_entity_poly.entity_id
_entity_poly.type
_entity_poly.pdbx_seq_one_letter_code
_entity_poly.pdbx_strand_id
1 'polypeptide(L)'
;MEIWFHLANVIYVFSYLVTDILWLRALAVTGGFSYLTWTLTTPTPSLSLIGWTLVYNTINVVQIARLWHERRPVRLAADEQALYAATFRTLTPREFRRLVEVGQWRDATPAEVLIAEGTKPGRVIVLASGRAVVKAGGHDRATLGPGQFAGEMSFLTGAATSASVEVVDAARFVSWPTAELERCLTKNPQLRAALQLVMGRDLATKLREGRTWDTTQA
;
A
#
# COMPACT_ATOMS: atom_id res chain seq x y z
N MET A 1 49.66 8.14 -9.58
CA MET A 1 48.44 8.66 -10.28
C MET A 1 47.54 7.54 -10.80
N GLU A 2 48.09 6.45 -11.29
CA GLU A 2 47.29 5.31 -11.82
C GLU A 2 46.48 4.53 -10.76
N ILE A 3 46.82 4.65 -9.47
CA ILE A 3 46.16 3.95 -8.40
C ILE A 3 44.67 4.25 -8.35
N TRP A 4 44.24 5.48 -8.60
CA TRP A 4 42.82 5.89 -8.63
C TRP A 4 42.07 5.29 -9.82
N PHE A 5 42.72 5.12 -10.96
CA PHE A 5 42.19 4.46 -12.13
C PHE A 5 41.97 2.96 -11.86
N HIS A 6 42.96 2.28 -11.28
CA HIS A 6 42.79 0.86 -10.93
C HIS A 6 41.75 0.66 -9.83
N LEU A 7 41.71 1.55 -8.82
CA LEU A 7 40.71 1.50 -7.77
C LEU A 7 39.29 1.65 -8.33
N ALA A 8 39.07 2.58 -9.25
CA ALA A 8 37.76 2.75 -9.89
C ALA A 8 37.32 1.48 -10.62
N ASN A 9 38.24 0.86 -11.40
CA ASN A 9 37.92 -0.38 -12.13
C ASN A 9 37.60 -1.56 -11.19
N VAL A 10 38.35 -1.70 -10.10
CA VAL A 10 38.09 -2.72 -9.08
C VAL A 10 36.69 -2.52 -8.45
N ILE A 11 36.36 -1.28 -8.10
CA ILE A 11 35.04 -0.95 -7.56
C ILE A 11 33.92 -1.28 -8.57
N TYR A 12 34.10 -0.98 -9.85
CA TYR A 12 33.14 -1.33 -10.90
C TYR A 12 32.98 -2.84 -11.04
N VAL A 13 34.07 -3.62 -11.02
CA VAL A 13 33.94 -5.10 -11.05
C VAL A 13 33.15 -5.60 -9.85
N PHE A 14 33.44 -5.12 -8.64
CA PHE A 14 32.66 -5.49 -7.46
C PHE A 14 31.19 -5.07 -7.56
N SER A 15 30.88 -3.97 -8.22
CA SER A 15 29.48 -3.53 -8.38
C SER A 15 28.64 -4.56 -9.15
N TYR A 16 29.20 -5.30 -10.10
CA TYR A 16 28.51 -6.35 -10.85
C TYR A 16 28.20 -7.60 -10.02
N LEU A 17 28.88 -7.80 -8.89
CA LEU A 17 28.63 -8.93 -7.98
C LEU A 17 27.51 -8.63 -6.96
N VAL A 18 27.08 -7.38 -6.86
CA VAL A 18 26.07 -6.96 -5.88
C VAL A 18 24.68 -7.06 -6.49
N THR A 19 23.81 -7.83 -5.86
CA THR A 19 22.42 -8.03 -6.28
C THR A 19 21.47 -6.92 -5.82
N ASP A 20 21.83 -6.20 -4.74
CA ASP A 20 21.03 -5.08 -4.25
C ASP A 20 21.31 -3.81 -5.06
N ILE A 21 20.28 -3.32 -5.73
CA ILE A 21 20.31 -2.14 -6.60
C ILE A 21 20.86 -0.87 -5.88
N LEU A 22 20.60 -0.71 -4.58
CA LEU A 22 21.08 0.45 -3.83
C LEU A 22 22.61 0.39 -3.65
N TRP A 23 23.12 -0.77 -3.24
CA TRP A 23 24.56 -0.99 -3.09
C TRP A 23 25.29 -0.91 -4.43
N LEU A 24 24.71 -1.45 -5.50
CA LEU A 24 25.27 -1.32 -6.85
C LEU A 24 25.45 0.14 -7.25
N ARG A 25 24.45 0.97 -7.03
CA ARG A 25 24.52 2.41 -7.33
C ARG A 25 25.48 3.16 -6.43
N ALA A 26 25.58 2.80 -5.15
CA ALA A 26 26.54 3.38 -4.21
C ALA A 26 27.98 3.10 -4.66
N LEU A 27 28.28 1.86 -5.05
CA LEU A 27 29.59 1.49 -5.60
C LEU A 27 29.87 2.22 -6.92
N ALA A 28 28.88 2.35 -7.80
CA ALA A 28 29.03 3.09 -9.05
C ALA A 28 29.40 4.57 -8.82
N VAL A 29 28.76 5.22 -7.83
CA VAL A 29 29.09 6.61 -7.44
C VAL A 29 30.50 6.68 -6.89
N THR A 30 30.90 5.75 -6.01
CA THR A 30 32.24 5.71 -5.43
C THR A 30 33.33 5.50 -6.51
N GLY A 31 33.08 4.57 -7.44
CA GLY A 31 33.96 4.36 -8.59
C GLY A 31 34.09 5.61 -9.48
N GLY A 32 32.96 6.28 -9.74
CA GLY A 32 32.92 7.52 -10.49
C GLY A 32 33.68 8.66 -9.82
N PHE A 33 33.61 8.79 -8.49
CA PHE A 33 34.43 9.76 -7.75
C PHE A 33 35.93 9.43 -7.85
N SER A 34 36.31 8.17 -7.72
CA SER A 34 37.72 7.73 -7.89
C SER A 34 38.23 8.07 -9.30
N TYR A 35 37.42 7.83 -10.31
CA TYR A 35 37.72 8.15 -11.69
C TYR A 35 37.85 9.66 -11.96
N LEU A 36 36.96 10.45 -11.36
CA LEU A 36 37.00 11.91 -11.44
C LEU A 36 38.32 12.45 -10.79
N THR A 37 38.66 11.92 -9.62
CA THR A 37 39.91 12.30 -8.93
C THR A 37 41.14 12.01 -9.80
N TRP A 38 41.19 10.83 -10.43
CA TRP A 38 42.25 10.49 -11.37
C TRP A 38 42.31 11.47 -12.55
N THR A 39 41.17 11.76 -13.19
CA THR A 39 41.10 12.68 -14.34
C THR A 39 41.58 14.07 -13.99
N LEU A 40 41.23 14.60 -12.81
CA LEU A 40 41.64 15.93 -12.36
C LEU A 40 43.14 16.02 -11.99
N THR A 41 43.76 14.90 -11.64
CA THR A 41 45.20 14.82 -11.33
C THR A 41 46.08 14.56 -12.56
N THR A 42 45.47 14.34 -13.73
CA THR A 42 46.20 14.14 -15.00
C THR A 42 46.66 15.48 -15.55
N PRO A 43 47.86 15.58 -16.15
CA PRO A 43 48.39 16.85 -16.67
C PRO A 43 47.55 17.52 -17.74
N THR A 44 46.73 16.73 -18.47
CA THR A 44 45.81 17.22 -19.51
C THR A 44 44.40 16.65 -19.24
N PRO A 45 43.62 17.25 -18.32
CA PRO A 45 42.30 16.74 -18.00
C PRO A 45 41.34 16.92 -19.18
N SER A 46 40.62 15.86 -19.52
CA SER A 46 39.61 15.90 -20.57
C SER A 46 38.29 16.46 -20.01
N LEU A 47 37.85 17.63 -20.49
CA LEU A 47 36.59 18.25 -20.10
C LEU A 47 35.37 17.36 -20.43
N SER A 48 35.41 16.65 -21.57
CA SER A 48 34.34 15.73 -21.97
C SER A 48 34.18 14.59 -20.95
N LEU A 49 35.33 14.04 -20.49
CA LEU A 49 35.35 12.95 -19.51
C LEU A 49 34.76 13.38 -18.16
N ILE A 50 35.19 14.56 -17.71
CA ILE A 50 34.65 15.19 -16.48
C ILE A 50 33.16 15.39 -16.60
N GLY A 51 32.67 15.96 -17.72
CA GLY A 51 31.25 16.20 -17.96
C GLY A 51 30.41 14.94 -17.89
N TRP A 52 30.81 13.89 -18.61
CA TRP A 52 30.07 12.61 -18.60
C TRP A 52 30.11 11.92 -17.24
N THR A 53 31.23 11.96 -16.53
CA THR A 53 31.32 11.40 -15.18
C THR A 53 30.40 12.10 -14.19
N LEU A 54 30.30 13.43 -14.27
CA LEU A 54 29.38 14.20 -13.44
C LEU A 54 27.92 13.86 -13.74
N VAL A 55 27.54 13.78 -15.03
CA VAL A 55 26.18 13.40 -15.43
C VAL A 55 25.83 12.00 -14.89
N TYR A 56 26.73 11.02 -15.09
CA TYR A 56 26.54 9.67 -14.63
C TYR A 56 26.38 9.59 -13.09
N ASN A 57 27.25 10.25 -12.35
CA ASN A 57 27.20 10.29 -10.89
C ASN A 57 25.92 10.98 -10.40
N THR A 58 25.50 12.09 -11.02
CA THR A 58 24.27 12.79 -10.67
C THR A 58 23.04 11.88 -10.83
N ILE A 59 22.95 11.15 -11.95
CA ILE A 59 21.87 10.20 -12.17
C ILE A 59 21.85 9.13 -11.06
N ASN A 60 23.00 8.56 -10.72
CA ASN A 60 23.09 7.53 -9.68
C ASN A 60 22.72 8.09 -8.29
N VAL A 61 23.16 9.28 -7.92
CA VAL A 61 22.80 9.94 -6.65
C VAL A 61 21.30 10.20 -6.57
N VAL A 62 20.68 10.72 -7.64
CA VAL A 62 19.20 10.90 -7.68
C VAL A 62 18.46 9.58 -7.51
N GLN A 63 18.95 8.52 -8.15
CA GLN A 63 18.34 7.19 -8.02
C GLN A 63 18.52 6.59 -6.60
N ILE A 64 19.69 6.79 -5.97
CA ILE A 64 19.90 6.42 -4.56
C ILE A 64 18.92 7.15 -3.66
N ALA A 65 18.78 8.47 -3.83
CA ALA A 65 17.85 9.27 -3.04
C ALA A 65 16.39 8.79 -3.18
N ARG A 66 15.96 8.45 -4.42
CA ARG A 66 14.64 7.87 -4.68
C ARG A 66 14.46 6.52 -3.98
N LEU A 67 15.41 5.59 -4.16
CA LEU A 67 15.36 4.27 -3.54
C LEU A 67 15.36 4.37 -2.01
N TRP A 68 16.17 5.27 -1.44
CA TRP A 68 16.21 5.48 0.00
C TRP A 68 14.91 6.07 0.53
N HIS A 69 14.33 7.03 -0.20
CA HIS A 69 13.01 7.57 0.14
C HIS A 69 11.93 6.47 0.09
N GLU A 70 12.01 5.57 -0.89
CA GLU A 70 11.11 4.42 -1.01
C GLU A 70 11.28 3.37 0.10
N ARG A 71 12.47 3.19 0.64
CA ARG A 71 12.79 2.23 1.72
C ARG A 71 12.53 2.78 3.13
N ARG A 72 12.18 4.05 3.29
CA ARG A 72 11.88 4.61 4.63
C ARG A 72 10.72 3.84 5.25
N PRO A 73 10.87 3.34 6.51
CA PRO A 73 9.80 2.65 7.19
C PRO A 73 8.61 3.59 7.40
N VAL A 74 7.45 3.16 7.00
CA VAL A 74 6.19 3.87 7.28
C VAL A 74 5.82 3.54 8.72
N ARG A 75 5.73 4.55 9.57
CA ARG A 75 5.19 4.37 10.93
C ARG A 75 3.67 4.39 10.85
N LEU A 76 3.07 3.29 11.24
CA LEU A 76 1.62 3.14 11.39
C LEU A 76 1.27 3.34 12.87
N ALA A 77 0.13 3.98 13.16
CA ALA A 77 -0.43 4.02 14.51
C ALA A 77 -0.83 2.61 14.97
N ALA A 78 -1.04 2.39 16.26
CA ALA A 78 -1.34 1.06 16.80
C ALA A 78 -2.58 0.43 16.14
N ASP A 79 -3.65 1.20 15.99
CA ASP A 79 -4.89 0.75 15.33
C ASP A 79 -4.68 0.45 13.84
N GLU A 80 -3.90 1.29 13.15
CA GLU A 80 -3.52 1.09 11.76
C GLU A 80 -2.68 -0.18 11.59
N GLN A 81 -1.74 -0.43 12.51
CA GLN A 81 -0.89 -1.61 12.48
C GLN A 81 -1.70 -2.88 12.72
N ALA A 82 -2.65 -2.87 13.65
CA ALA A 82 -3.55 -3.99 13.89
C ALA A 82 -4.40 -4.29 12.66
N LEU A 83 -5.01 -3.27 12.06
CA LEU A 83 -5.83 -3.41 10.86
C LEU A 83 -5.01 -3.86 9.65
N TYR A 84 -3.80 -3.32 9.47
CA TYR A 84 -2.85 -3.76 8.45
C TYR A 84 -2.52 -5.24 8.58
N ALA A 85 -2.16 -5.66 9.80
CA ALA A 85 -1.80 -7.05 10.09
C ALA A 85 -2.98 -8.03 9.92
N ALA A 86 -4.22 -7.59 10.16
CA ALA A 86 -5.41 -8.43 10.01
C ALA A 86 -5.83 -8.60 8.54
N THR A 87 -5.86 -7.49 7.78
CA THR A 87 -6.60 -7.46 6.50
C THR A 87 -5.72 -7.06 5.31
N PHE A 88 -4.76 -6.14 5.49
CA PHE A 88 -4.07 -5.48 4.38
C PHE A 88 -2.63 -5.94 4.15
N ARG A 89 -2.25 -7.15 4.60
CA ARG A 89 -0.87 -7.68 4.44
C ARG A 89 -0.41 -7.83 2.98
N THR A 90 -1.33 -7.86 2.03
CA THR A 90 -1.02 -7.92 0.60
C THR A 90 -0.60 -6.56 0.03
N LEU A 91 -0.91 -5.48 0.72
CA LEU A 91 -0.46 -4.14 0.39
C LEU A 91 0.93 -3.88 1.00
N THR A 92 1.72 -3.05 0.36
CA THR A 92 2.89 -2.48 1.02
C THR A 92 2.45 -1.50 2.12
N PRO A 93 3.24 -1.28 3.18
CA PRO A 93 2.90 -0.33 4.24
C PRO A 93 2.61 1.09 3.70
N ARG A 94 3.22 1.48 2.58
CA ARG A 94 2.98 2.78 1.93
C ARG A 94 1.64 2.85 1.18
N GLU A 95 1.28 1.78 0.50
CA GLU A 95 -0.02 1.68 -0.15
C GLU A 95 -1.14 1.71 0.89
N PHE A 96 -0.98 0.96 1.97
CA PHE A 96 -1.92 0.98 3.09
C PHE A 96 -2.03 2.39 3.71
N ARG A 97 -0.91 3.07 3.96
CA ARG A 97 -0.92 4.44 4.48
C ARG A 97 -1.67 5.41 3.56
N ARG A 98 -1.45 5.34 2.25
CA ARG A 98 -2.21 6.14 1.27
C ARG A 98 -3.70 5.86 1.35
N LEU A 99 -4.07 4.59 1.55
CA LEU A 99 -5.47 4.20 1.70
C LEU A 99 -6.07 4.80 2.97
N VAL A 100 -5.34 4.73 4.09
CA VAL A 100 -5.78 5.29 5.38
C VAL A 100 -5.87 6.81 5.34
N GLU A 101 -4.95 7.50 4.67
CA GLU A 101 -4.97 8.97 4.52
C GLU A 101 -6.21 9.50 3.78
N VAL A 102 -6.82 8.69 2.91
CA VAL A 102 -8.08 9.01 2.22
C VAL A 102 -9.29 8.60 3.08
N GLY A 103 -9.09 7.68 4.04
CA GLY A 103 -10.10 7.18 4.93
C GLY A 103 -10.35 8.09 6.14
N GLN A 104 -11.50 7.92 6.74
CA GLN A 104 -11.90 8.61 7.96
C GLN A 104 -12.08 7.57 9.08
N TRP A 105 -11.29 7.69 10.14
CA TRP A 105 -11.49 6.91 11.35
C TRP A 105 -12.72 7.41 12.09
N ARG A 106 -13.58 6.49 12.48
CA ARG A 106 -14.82 6.78 13.22
C ARG A 106 -15.04 5.73 14.30
N ASP A 107 -15.65 6.18 15.38
CA ASP A 107 -16.21 5.33 16.42
C ASP A 107 -17.74 5.31 16.26
N ALA A 108 -18.37 4.16 16.48
CA ALA A 108 -19.81 3.97 16.41
C ALA A 108 -20.31 3.33 17.69
N THR A 109 -21.51 3.73 18.08
CA THR A 109 -22.22 3.20 19.24
C THR A 109 -23.14 2.04 18.85
N PRO A 110 -23.52 1.17 19.80
CA PRO A 110 -24.51 0.12 19.54
C PRO A 110 -25.79 0.66 18.93
N ALA A 111 -26.39 -0.10 18.02
CA ALA A 111 -27.59 0.22 17.22
C ALA A 111 -27.38 1.34 16.17
N GLU A 112 -26.17 1.87 15.98
CA GLU A 112 -25.87 2.80 14.88
C GLU A 112 -25.90 2.05 13.54
N VAL A 113 -26.63 2.58 12.55
CA VAL A 113 -26.67 2.03 11.18
C VAL A 113 -25.55 2.64 10.37
N LEU A 114 -24.57 1.84 10.02
CA LEU A 114 -23.39 2.26 9.24
C LEU A 114 -23.69 2.33 7.73
N ILE A 115 -24.50 1.39 7.24
CA ILE A 115 -24.95 1.27 5.85
C ILE A 115 -26.44 0.94 5.87
N ALA A 116 -27.24 1.65 5.09
CA ALA A 116 -28.68 1.36 4.93
C ALA A 116 -28.91 0.50 3.67
N GLU A 117 -29.83 -0.47 3.75
CA GLU A 117 -30.27 -1.31 2.63
C GLU A 117 -30.92 -0.47 1.52
N GLY A 118 -30.73 -0.84 0.26
CA GLY A 118 -31.36 -0.22 -0.90
C GLY A 118 -30.82 1.16 -1.29
N THR A 119 -29.77 1.64 -0.62
CA THR A 119 -29.17 2.95 -0.91
C THR A 119 -27.97 2.82 -1.84
N LYS A 120 -27.65 3.90 -2.59
CA LYS A 120 -26.35 3.96 -3.28
C LYS A 120 -25.23 4.01 -2.26
N PRO A 121 -24.18 3.19 -2.42
CA PRO A 121 -23.08 3.15 -1.46
C PRO A 121 -22.34 4.47 -1.47
N GLY A 122 -22.50 5.26 -0.43
CA GLY A 122 -21.75 6.49 -0.23
C GLY A 122 -20.35 6.22 0.28
N ARG A 123 -20.09 5.02 0.81
CA ARG A 123 -18.84 4.66 1.48
C ARG A 123 -18.58 3.15 1.50
N VAL A 124 -17.32 2.80 1.61
CA VAL A 124 -16.83 1.48 1.98
C VAL A 124 -16.31 1.57 3.41
N ILE A 125 -16.50 0.54 4.20
CA ILE A 125 -16.13 0.51 5.63
C ILE A 125 -15.32 -0.75 5.88
N VAL A 126 -14.35 -0.67 6.80
CA VAL A 126 -13.67 -1.83 7.39
C VAL A 126 -13.69 -1.67 8.91
N LEU A 127 -14.14 -2.70 9.61
CA LEU A 127 -14.11 -2.73 11.07
C LEU A 127 -12.67 -2.93 11.56
N ALA A 128 -12.23 -2.09 12.50
CA ALA A 128 -10.96 -2.28 13.21
C ALA A 128 -11.18 -2.98 14.56
N SER A 129 -12.31 -2.69 15.21
CA SER A 129 -12.74 -3.37 16.46
C SER A 129 -14.26 -3.35 16.58
N GLY A 130 -14.79 -4.15 17.52
CA GLY A 130 -16.24 -4.28 17.72
C GLY A 130 -16.87 -5.28 16.76
N ARG A 131 -18.22 -5.31 16.75
CA ARG A 131 -19.03 -6.19 15.90
C ARG A 131 -20.19 -5.42 15.30
N ALA A 132 -20.56 -5.80 14.07
CA ALA A 132 -21.76 -5.32 13.41
C ALA A 132 -22.55 -6.49 12.82
N VAL A 133 -23.87 -6.37 12.71
CA VAL A 133 -24.74 -7.36 12.09
C VAL A 133 -25.19 -6.86 10.72
N VAL A 134 -25.19 -7.76 9.75
CA VAL A 134 -25.73 -7.53 8.40
C VAL A 134 -27.17 -8.01 8.39
N LYS A 135 -28.11 -7.11 8.06
CA LYS A 135 -29.56 -7.41 7.98
C LYS A 135 -30.05 -7.21 6.55
N ALA A 136 -30.71 -8.20 5.99
CA ALA A 136 -31.40 -8.11 4.70
C ALA A 136 -32.86 -8.48 4.84
N GLY A 137 -33.76 -7.60 4.38
CA GLY A 137 -35.21 -7.78 4.56
C GLY A 137 -35.61 -7.87 6.03
N GLY A 138 -34.91 -7.21 6.94
CA GLY A 138 -35.20 -7.23 8.39
C GLY A 138 -34.66 -8.45 9.14
N HIS A 139 -34.00 -9.40 8.47
CA HIS A 139 -33.47 -10.61 9.10
C HIS A 139 -31.93 -10.54 9.19
N ASP A 140 -31.39 -11.01 10.30
CA ASP A 140 -29.97 -11.14 10.49
C ASP A 140 -29.38 -12.19 9.54
N ARG A 141 -28.39 -11.81 8.74
CA ARG A 141 -27.74 -12.67 7.73
C ARG A 141 -26.34 -13.07 8.10
N ALA A 142 -25.57 -12.16 8.69
CA ALA A 142 -24.19 -12.39 9.07
C ALA A 142 -23.75 -11.41 10.16
N THR A 143 -22.67 -11.76 10.87
CA THR A 143 -22.00 -10.85 11.80
C THR A 143 -20.64 -10.49 11.24
N LEU A 144 -20.32 -9.21 11.23
CA LEU A 144 -19.02 -8.68 10.84
C LEU A 144 -18.16 -8.42 12.08
N GLY A 145 -16.92 -8.87 12.02
CA GLY A 145 -15.90 -8.63 13.03
C GLY A 145 -14.73 -7.78 12.50
N PRO A 146 -13.68 -7.60 13.31
CA PRO A 146 -12.49 -6.85 12.93
C PRO A 146 -11.86 -7.40 11.65
N GLY A 147 -11.45 -6.48 10.76
CA GLY A 147 -10.84 -6.79 9.47
C GLY A 147 -11.82 -7.05 8.33
N GLN A 148 -13.12 -7.14 8.59
CA GLN A 148 -14.14 -7.40 7.57
C GLN A 148 -14.71 -6.10 7.00
N PHE A 149 -15.03 -6.15 5.69
CA PHE A 149 -15.56 -5.01 4.95
C PHE A 149 -17.07 -4.92 5.05
N ALA A 150 -17.61 -3.73 4.80
CA ALA A 150 -19.02 -3.48 4.53
C ALA A 150 -19.16 -2.46 3.39
N GLY A 151 -20.11 -2.72 2.46
CA GLY A 151 -20.34 -1.90 1.28
C GLY A 151 -19.44 -2.22 0.09
N GLU A 152 -18.55 -3.22 0.21
CA GLU A 152 -17.62 -3.66 -0.84
C GLU A 152 -18.33 -4.20 -2.08
N MET A 153 -19.44 -4.94 -1.91
CA MET A 153 -20.23 -5.45 -3.04
C MET A 153 -20.75 -4.31 -3.92
N SER A 154 -21.38 -3.34 -3.28
CA SER A 154 -21.93 -2.19 -3.98
C SER A 154 -20.83 -1.32 -4.62
N PHE A 155 -19.67 -1.20 -3.97
CA PHE A 155 -18.51 -0.51 -4.53
C PHE A 155 -17.98 -1.21 -5.79
N LEU A 156 -17.90 -2.55 -5.78
CA LEU A 156 -17.37 -3.34 -6.90
C LEU A 156 -18.34 -3.44 -8.07
N THR A 157 -19.66 -3.49 -7.79
CA THR A 157 -20.69 -3.70 -8.81
C THR A 157 -21.38 -2.41 -9.28
N GLY A 158 -21.29 -1.34 -8.49
CA GLY A 158 -22.06 -0.11 -8.71
C GLY A 158 -23.54 -0.22 -8.34
N ALA A 159 -24.01 -1.38 -7.85
CA ALA A 159 -25.39 -1.61 -7.47
C ALA A 159 -25.72 -0.99 -6.10
N ALA A 160 -27.01 -0.82 -5.82
CA ALA A 160 -27.48 -0.44 -4.49
C ALA A 160 -27.08 -1.50 -3.44
N THR A 161 -26.99 -1.10 -2.19
CA THR A 161 -26.68 -1.96 -1.05
C THR A 161 -27.75 -3.03 -0.87
N SER A 162 -27.35 -4.30 -0.79
CA SER A 162 -28.24 -5.45 -0.65
C SER A 162 -28.67 -5.72 0.80
N ALA A 163 -28.08 -5.04 1.76
CA ALA A 163 -28.33 -5.23 3.18
C ALA A 163 -27.96 -3.97 3.98
N SER A 164 -28.55 -3.81 5.15
CA SER A 164 -28.11 -2.84 6.15
C SER A 164 -27.02 -3.43 7.04
N VAL A 165 -26.19 -2.56 7.60
CA VAL A 165 -25.13 -2.93 8.56
C VAL A 165 -25.32 -2.10 9.81
N GLU A 166 -25.59 -2.77 10.94
CA GLU A 166 -25.90 -2.17 12.23
C GLU A 166 -24.87 -2.62 13.28
N VAL A 167 -24.40 -1.70 14.08
CA VAL A 167 -23.41 -1.95 15.14
C VAL A 167 -24.05 -2.71 16.30
N VAL A 168 -23.43 -3.82 16.72
CA VAL A 168 -23.88 -4.60 17.87
C VAL A 168 -23.15 -4.15 19.14
N ASP A 169 -21.82 -4.10 19.09
CA ASP A 169 -20.97 -3.60 20.17
C ASP A 169 -20.26 -2.34 19.71
N ALA A 170 -19.87 -1.47 20.65
CA ALA A 170 -19.09 -0.28 20.33
C ALA A 170 -17.95 -0.63 19.36
N ALA A 171 -17.93 0.00 18.21
CA ALA A 171 -17.04 -0.36 17.11
C ALA A 171 -16.20 0.83 16.68
N ARG A 172 -14.95 0.55 16.29
CA ARG A 172 -14.07 1.48 15.62
C ARG A 172 -13.80 0.99 14.19
N PHE A 173 -13.86 1.89 13.22
CA PHE A 173 -13.77 1.53 11.81
C PHE A 173 -13.14 2.63 10.97
N VAL A 174 -12.64 2.24 9.80
CA VAL A 174 -12.24 3.18 8.75
C VAL A 174 -13.34 3.23 7.70
N SER A 175 -13.75 4.44 7.33
CA SER A 175 -14.76 4.72 6.31
C SER A 175 -14.15 5.48 5.15
N TRP A 176 -14.30 4.97 3.94
CA TRP A 176 -13.88 5.64 2.71
C TRP A 176 -15.10 6.12 1.94
N PRO A 177 -15.28 7.44 1.76
CA PRO A 177 -16.25 7.95 0.79
C PRO A 177 -15.93 7.37 -0.61
N THR A 178 -16.92 6.79 -1.27
CA THR A 178 -16.74 6.09 -2.56
C THR A 178 -16.03 6.96 -3.60
N ALA A 179 -16.43 8.24 -3.72
CA ALA A 179 -15.84 9.16 -4.68
C ALA A 179 -14.35 9.48 -4.41
N GLU A 180 -13.95 9.53 -3.14
CA GLU A 180 -12.55 9.79 -2.75
C GLU A 180 -11.69 8.55 -2.93
N LEU A 181 -12.22 7.40 -2.55
CA LEU A 181 -11.59 6.11 -2.79
C LEU A 181 -11.34 5.88 -4.28
N GLU A 182 -12.35 6.08 -5.13
CA GLU A 182 -12.24 5.97 -6.59
C GLU A 182 -11.17 6.90 -7.15
N ARG A 183 -11.13 8.16 -6.73
CA ARG A 183 -10.10 9.12 -7.16
C ARG A 183 -8.69 8.68 -6.77
N CYS A 184 -8.54 8.12 -5.57
CA CYS A 184 -7.27 7.58 -5.10
C CYS A 184 -6.82 6.38 -5.94
N LEU A 185 -7.74 5.44 -6.19
CA LEU A 185 -7.47 4.21 -6.93
C LEU A 185 -7.20 4.47 -8.43
N THR A 186 -7.84 5.47 -9.02
CA THR A 186 -7.58 5.88 -10.41
C THR A 186 -6.14 6.40 -10.59
N LYS A 187 -5.62 7.10 -9.60
CA LYS A 187 -4.23 7.57 -9.61
C LYS A 187 -3.20 6.49 -9.27
N ASN A 188 -3.64 5.36 -8.71
CA ASN A 188 -2.78 4.30 -8.22
C ASN A 188 -3.28 2.91 -8.67
N PRO A 189 -3.02 2.49 -9.94
CA PRO A 189 -3.54 1.22 -10.47
C PRO A 189 -3.09 -0.03 -9.69
N GLN A 190 -1.88 -0.02 -9.15
CA GLN A 190 -1.36 -1.12 -8.31
C GLN A 190 -2.14 -1.25 -7.00
N LEU A 191 -2.43 -0.12 -6.34
CA LEU A 191 -3.26 -0.09 -5.14
C LEU A 191 -4.69 -0.55 -5.44
N ARG A 192 -5.26 -0.17 -6.61
CA ARG A 192 -6.57 -0.66 -7.07
C ARG A 192 -6.61 -2.18 -7.15
N ALA A 193 -5.65 -2.78 -7.85
CA ALA A 193 -5.59 -4.24 -8.01
C ALA A 193 -5.43 -4.95 -6.65
N ALA A 194 -4.54 -4.46 -5.79
CA ALA A 194 -4.33 -5.02 -4.47
C ALA A 194 -5.56 -4.91 -3.57
N LEU A 195 -6.25 -3.76 -3.56
CA LEU A 195 -7.47 -3.57 -2.78
C LEU A 195 -8.62 -4.44 -3.29
N GLN A 196 -8.80 -4.56 -4.61
CA GLN A 196 -9.80 -5.46 -5.20
C GLN A 196 -9.55 -6.93 -4.80
N LEU A 197 -8.29 -7.35 -4.73
CA LEU A 197 -7.93 -8.70 -4.27
C LEU A 197 -8.31 -8.90 -2.79
N VAL A 198 -8.05 -7.92 -1.93
CA VAL A 198 -8.40 -7.98 -0.50
C VAL A 198 -9.91 -8.05 -0.32
N MET A 199 -10.67 -7.16 -0.98
CA MET A 199 -12.15 -7.15 -0.93
C MET A 199 -12.73 -8.45 -1.50
N GLY A 200 -12.18 -8.96 -2.60
CA GLY A 200 -12.63 -10.21 -3.20
C GLY A 200 -12.43 -11.42 -2.30
N ARG A 201 -11.33 -11.47 -1.54
CA ARG A 201 -11.09 -12.53 -0.54
C ARG A 201 -12.09 -12.46 0.61
N ASP A 202 -12.35 -11.27 1.15
CA ASP A 202 -13.33 -11.06 2.21
C ASP A 202 -14.73 -11.51 1.75
N LEU A 203 -15.13 -11.08 0.55
CA LEU A 203 -16.41 -11.48 -0.06
C LEU A 203 -16.52 -13.00 -0.26
N ALA A 204 -15.45 -13.64 -0.77
CA ALA A 204 -15.43 -15.10 -0.95
C ALA A 204 -15.55 -15.85 0.40
N THR A 205 -15.01 -15.31 1.48
CA THR A 205 -15.14 -15.87 2.82
C THR A 205 -16.57 -15.75 3.32
N LYS A 206 -17.18 -14.56 3.21
CA LYS A 206 -18.59 -14.33 3.58
C LYS A 206 -19.56 -15.22 2.82
N LEU A 207 -19.34 -15.42 1.52
CA LEU A 207 -20.19 -16.29 0.69
C LEU A 207 -20.07 -17.77 1.09
N ARG A 208 -18.91 -18.22 1.56
CA ARG A 208 -18.74 -19.57 2.10
C ARG A 208 -19.45 -19.75 3.44
N GLU A 209 -19.27 -18.77 4.32
CA GLU A 209 -19.92 -18.75 5.63
C GLU A 209 -21.44 -18.66 5.51
N GLY A 210 -21.96 -17.81 4.63
CA GLY A 210 -23.39 -17.70 4.33
C GLY A 210 -24.02 -18.99 3.80
N ARG A 211 -23.29 -19.79 3.03
CA ARG A 211 -23.78 -21.10 2.54
C ARG A 211 -23.88 -22.16 3.63
N THR A 212 -23.11 -22.06 4.70
CA THR A 212 -23.21 -23.00 5.83
C THR A 212 -24.46 -22.79 6.69
N TRP A 213 -25.06 -21.58 6.64
CA TRP A 213 -26.30 -21.30 7.37
C TRP A 213 -27.55 -21.84 6.69
N ASP A 214 -27.62 -21.88 5.35
CA ASP A 214 -28.73 -22.43 4.60
C ASP A 214 -28.85 -23.97 4.74
N THR A 215 -27.76 -24.66 5.01
CA THR A 215 -27.69 -26.13 5.17
C THR A 215 -28.06 -26.60 6.58
N THR A 216 -28.17 -25.72 7.56
CA THR A 216 -28.49 -26.09 8.96
C THR A 216 -29.97 -25.85 9.31
N GLN A 217 -30.77 -25.29 8.39
CA GLN A 217 -32.22 -25.07 8.54
C GLN A 217 -33.09 -25.94 7.62
N ALA A 218 -32.51 -26.98 6.99
CA ALA A 218 -33.25 -27.96 6.19
C ALA A 218 -33.43 -29.31 6.90
#